data_b5427ccd5d22b46d1b3fd1d63c5c7f62
#
_entry.id   b5427ccd5d22b46d1b3fd1d63c5c7f62
#
_cell.length_a   1.000
_cell.length_b   1.000
_cell.length_c   1.000
_cell.angle_alpha   90.00
_cell.angle_beta   90.00
_cell.angle_gamma   90.00
#
_symmetry.space_group_name_H-M   'P 1'
#
loop_
_entity.id
_entity.type
_entity.pdbx_description
1 polymer ?
#
loop_
_entity_poly.entity_id
_entity_poly.type
_entity_poly.pdbx_seq_one_letter_code
_entity_poly.pdbx_strand_id
1 'polypeptide(L)'
;MAPAVRRRPELCHNGVMTNTILFVTGNKGKVAFMQHYLDDAGIDIAVEMVALDIREVQADTALEVAREKALEAFRILKMPLVVDDSEFRIIALNGFPGPYQKYMVHTIGAEGLVRLMDGYDDRRAYFVSNLVFVDADGSLHEFSDDPFNVTVVEQYDDSVPDYAWGPLGKVCIMEGTDKVLSLLAPEERTALEKKRGTVDAYQRFCVWYKEHHA
;
A
#
# COMPACT_ATOMS: atom_id res chain seq x y z
N MET A 1 -1.29 34.33 -3.73
CA MET A 1 -2.32 33.59 -4.48
C MET A 1 -2.81 32.47 -3.57
N ALA A 2 -4.08 32.53 -3.14
CA ALA A 2 -4.68 31.48 -2.31
C ALA A 2 -4.89 30.21 -3.14
N PRO A 3 -4.70 29.01 -2.57
CA PRO A 3 -4.97 27.78 -3.27
C PRO A 3 -6.49 27.64 -3.53
N ALA A 4 -6.83 27.23 -4.74
CA ALA A 4 -8.19 27.01 -5.17
C ALA A 4 -8.85 25.92 -4.31
N VAL A 5 -9.86 26.31 -3.54
CA VAL A 5 -10.77 25.38 -2.86
C VAL A 5 -11.50 24.58 -3.94
N ARG A 6 -11.12 23.32 -4.13
CA ARG A 6 -11.86 22.39 -4.97
C ARG A 6 -13.21 22.13 -4.30
N ARG A 7 -14.26 22.28 -5.10
CA ARG A 7 -15.68 22.12 -4.70
C ARG A 7 -15.86 20.79 -3.96
N ARG A 8 -16.60 20.84 -2.84
CA ARG A 8 -17.16 19.66 -2.18
C ARG A 8 -17.95 18.85 -3.19
N PRO A 9 -17.88 17.51 -3.21
CA PRO A 9 -18.85 16.73 -3.95
C PRO A 9 -20.25 17.11 -3.45
N GLU A 10 -21.15 17.42 -4.37
CA GLU A 10 -22.54 17.72 -4.05
C GLU A 10 -23.18 16.44 -3.53
N LEU A 11 -23.58 16.44 -2.28
CA LEU A 11 -24.44 15.43 -1.68
C LEU A 11 -25.74 15.39 -2.49
N CYS A 12 -25.90 14.41 -3.37
CA CYS A 12 -27.17 14.14 -4.03
C CYS A 12 -28.19 13.66 -2.98
N HIS A 13 -29.02 14.57 -2.51
CA HIS A 13 -30.22 14.28 -1.74
C HIS A 13 -31.27 13.65 -2.65
N ASN A 14 -31.12 12.39 -2.98
CA ASN A 14 -32.19 11.54 -3.51
C ASN A 14 -31.75 10.09 -3.31
N GLY A 15 -32.12 9.47 -2.23
CA GLY A 15 -32.37 8.08 -1.89
C GLY A 15 -31.76 6.92 -2.72
N VAL A 16 -30.75 7.17 -3.51
CA VAL A 16 -29.92 6.18 -4.17
C VAL A 16 -28.71 5.96 -3.27
N MET A 17 -28.62 4.82 -2.65
CA MET A 17 -27.41 4.33 -2.02
C MET A 17 -26.34 4.35 -3.11
N THR A 18 -25.46 5.36 -3.10
CA THR A 18 -24.31 5.35 -3.99
C THR A 18 -23.40 4.24 -3.49
N ASN A 19 -23.35 3.14 -4.25
CA ASN A 19 -22.50 1.99 -3.97
C ASN A 19 -21.04 2.39 -4.25
N THR A 20 -20.49 3.29 -3.42
CA THR A 20 -19.19 3.93 -3.64
C THR A 20 -18.38 3.89 -2.34
N ILE A 21 -17.14 3.44 -2.45
CA ILE A 21 -16.12 3.55 -1.39
C ILE A 21 -15.11 4.63 -1.82
N LEU A 22 -14.82 5.56 -0.93
CA LEU A 22 -13.80 6.58 -1.16
C LEU A 22 -12.42 6.01 -0.86
N PHE A 23 -11.48 6.07 -1.80
CA PHE A 23 -10.08 5.73 -1.54
C PHE A 23 -9.28 7.00 -1.28
N VAL A 24 -8.86 7.18 -0.03
CA VAL A 24 -8.07 8.35 0.39
C VAL A 24 -6.60 8.14 0.02
N THR A 25 -6.27 8.51 -1.18
CA THR A 25 -4.93 8.35 -1.77
C THR A 25 -4.68 9.36 -2.88
N GLY A 26 -3.42 9.70 -3.13
CA GLY A 26 -2.97 10.42 -4.33
C GLY A 26 -2.53 9.48 -5.47
N ASN A 27 -2.56 8.16 -5.25
CA ASN A 27 -2.04 7.16 -6.19
C ASN A 27 -3.17 6.52 -7.00
N LYS A 28 -3.28 6.90 -8.28
CA LYS A 28 -4.29 6.32 -9.19
C LYS A 28 -4.14 4.82 -9.40
N GLY A 29 -2.91 4.30 -9.31
CA GLY A 29 -2.65 2.87 -9.44
C GLY A 29 -3.29 2.05 -8.32
N LYS A 30 -3.27 2.54 -7.07
CA LYS A 30 -3.95 1.88 -5.94
C LYS A 30 -5.46 1.83 -6.14
N VAL A 31 -6.05 2.90 -6.69
CA VAL A 31 -7.50 2.94 -6.98
C VAL A 31 -7.88 1.92 -8.04
N ALA A 32 -7.13 1.86 -9.15
CA ALA A 32 -7.37 0.88 -10.21
C ALA A 32 -7.19 -0.56 -9.70
N PHE A 33 -6.20 -0.78 -8.84
CA PHE A 33 -5.94 -2.07 -8.20
C PHE A 33 -7.09 -2.50 -7.30
N MET A 34 -7.59 -1.61 -6.44
CA MET A 34 -8.74 -1.86 -5.59
C MET A 34 -10.00 -2.20 -6.41
N GLN A 35 -10.28 -1.41 -7.47
CA GLN A 35 -11.42 -1.68 -8.35
C GLN A 35 -11.34 -3.05 -8.99
N HIS A 36 -10.15 -3.44 -9.47
CA HIS A 36 -9.93 -4.79 -10.05
C HIS A 36 -10.26 -5.90 -9.05
N TYR A 37 -9.84 -5.79 -7.78
CA TYR A 37 -10.16 -6.78 -6.75
C TYR A 37 -11.66 -6.89 -6.46
N LEU A 38 -12.36 -5.75 -6.42
CA LEU A 38 -13.81 -5.71 -6.24
C LEU A 38 -14.54 -6.36 -7.43
N ASP A 39 -14.12 -6.03 -8.66
CA ASP A 39 -14.70 -6.58 -9.89
C ASP A 39 -14.48 -8.10 -9.94
N ASP A 40 -13.28 -8.59 -9.70
CA ASP A 40 -12.93 -10.02 -9.66
C ASP A 40 -13.69 -10.76 -8.55
N ALA A 41 -13.93 -10.10 -7.44
CA ALA A 41 -14.76 -10.62 -6.37
C ALA A 41 -16.26 -10.57 -6.67
N GLY A 42 -16.69 -9.90 -7.75
CA GLY A 42 -18.12 -9.70 -8.08
C GLY A 42 -18.83 -8.78 -7.07
N ILE A 43 -18.11 -7.80 -6.52
CA ILE A 43 -18.65 -6.78 -5.62
C ILE A 43 -18.93 -5.53 -6.44
N ASP A 44 -20.21 -5.19 -6.62
CA ASP A 44 -20.67 -4.04 -7.42
C ASP A 44 -20.56 -2.74 -6.62
N ILE A 45 -19.31 -2.24 -6.49
CA ILE A 45 -18.96 -0.99 -5.80
C ILE A 45 -17.98 -0.21 -6.64
N ALA A 46 -18.24 1.08 -6.82
CA ALA A 46 -17.30 2.00 -7.44
C ALA A 46 -16.27 2.51 -6.41
N VAL A 47 -15.00 2.60 -6.83
CA VAL A 47 -13.94 3.21 -6.03
C VAL A 47 -13.65 4.61 -6.54
N GLU A 48 -13.83 5.60 -5.70
CA GLU A 48 -13.58 7.00 -6.02
C GLU A 48 -12.34 7.52 -5.27
N MET A 49 -11.38 8.10 -6.03
CA MET A 49 -10.17 8.66 -5.45
C MET A 49 -10.43 10.01 -4.78
N VAL A 50 -10.02 10.13 -3.54
CA VAL A 50 -10.05 11.41 -2.81
C VAL A 50 -8.65 11.74 -2.30
N ALA A 51 -8.11 12.86 -2.73
CA ALA A 51 -6.85 13.38 -2.19
C ALA A 51 -7.16 14.34 -1.02
N LEU A 52 -6.72 13.97 0.17
CA LEU A 52 -6.78 14.81 1.36
C LEU A 52 -5.37 15.13 1.85
N ASP A 53 -5.17 16.36 2.29
CA ASP A 53 -3.95 16.79 2.98
C ASP A 53 -4.09 16.47 4.47
N ILE A 54 -3.81 15.23 4.84
CA ILE A 54 -3.82 14.73 6.22
C ILE A 54 -2.39 14.60 6.70
N ARG A 55 -2.09 15.12 7.88
CA ARG A 55 -0.79 14.92 8.51
C ARG A 55 -0.63 13.46 8.90
N GLU A 56 0.44 12.84 8.39
CA GLU A 56 0.79 11.49 8.79
C GLU A 56 1.45 11.53 10.19
N VAL A 57 0.94 10.69 11.08
CA VAL A 57 1.52 10.51 12.41
C VAL A 57 2.83 9.76 12.31
N GLN A 58 3.72 9.98 13.28
CA GLN A 58 4.87 9.11 13.48
C GLN A 58 4.44 7.90 14.29
N ALA A 59 4.65 6.70 13.77
CA ALA A 59 4.25 5.45 14.40
C ALA A 59 5.28 4.35 14.13
N ASP A 60 5.17 3.24 14.85
CA ASP A 60 6.08 2.10 14.69
C ASP A 60 5.69 1.20 13.51
N THR A 61 4.44 1.26 13.06
CA THR A 61 3.91 0.45 11.95
C THR A 61 3.12 1.28 10.95
N ALA A 62 3.11 0.85 9.69
CA ALA A 62 2.26 1.46 8.66
C ALA A 62 0.76 1.23 8.92
N LEU A 63 0.39 0.18 9.65
CA LEU A 63 -0.99 -0.05 10.07
C LEU A 63 -1.48 1.07 11.00
N GLU A 64 -0.67 1.49 11.98
CA GLU A 64 -1.00 2.61 12.87
C GLU A 64 -1.14 3.92 12.09
N VAL A 65 -0.24 4.17 11.12
CA VAL A 65 -0.32 5.34 10.23
C VAL A 65 -1.62 5.30 9.42
N ALA A 66 -1.94 4.17 8.81
CA ALA A 66 -3.16 3.98 8.01
C ALA A 66 -4.43 4.17 8.84
N ARG A 67 -4.45 3.65 10.09
CA ARG A 67 -5.56 3.78 11.03
C ARG A 67 -5.86 5.25 11.35
N GLU A 68 -4.85 5.99 11.81
CA GLU A 68 -5.03 7.40 12.18
C GLU A 68 -5.45 8.24 10.97
N LYS A 69 -4.87 7.97 9.81
CA LYS A 69 -5.25 8.62 8.54
C LYS A 69 -6.69 8.31 8.14
N ALA A 70 -7.15 7.06 8.30
CA ALA A 70 -8.51 6.65 8.01
C ALA A 70 -9.52 7.32 8.94
N LEU A 71 -9.23 7.38 10.25
CA LEU A 71 -10.08 8.04 11.23
C LEU A 71 -10.19 9.54 10.97
N GLU A 72 -9.09 10.21 10.63
CA GLU A 72 -9.12 11.64 10.31
C GLU A 72 -9.86 11.91 9.00
N ALA A 73 -9.65 11.07 7.97
CA ALA A 73 -10.39 11.15 6.72
C ALA A 73 -11.91 10.98 6.95
N PHE A 74 -12.30 10.03 7.78
CA PHE A 74 -13.72 9.80 8.10
C PHE A 74 -14.34 10.98 8.87
N ARG A 75 -13.60 11.63 9.76
CA ARG A 75 -14.08 12.86 10.42
C ARG A 75 -14.44 13.96 9.42
N ILE A 76 -13.68 14.04 8.32
CA ILE A 76 -13.84 15.07 7.26
C ILE A 76 -14.94 14.68 6.28
N LEU A 77 -14.93 13.44 5.79
CA LEU A 77 -15.76 12.99 4.66
C LEU A 77 -17.13 12.46 5.09
N LYS A 78 -17.21 11.79 6.25
CA LYS A 78 -18.44 11.15 6.77
C LYS A 78 -19.07 10.16 5.79
N MET A 79 -18.23 9.42 5.05
CA MET A 79 -18.62 8.42 4.08
C MET A 79 -17.71 7.20 4.24
N PRO A 80 -18.16 6.00 3.84
CA PRO A 80 -17.31 4.82 3.81
C PRO A 80 -16.04 5.09 3.01
N LEU A 81 -14.89 4.71 3.57
CA LEU A 81 -13.61 4.96 2.92
C LEU A 81 -12.57 3.89 3.23
N VAL A 82 -11.58 3.80 2.35
CA VAL A 82 -10.37 3.01 2.57
C VAL A 82 -9.12 3.90 2.56
N VAL A 83 -8.13 3.49 3.34
CA VAL A 83 -6.76 3.98 3.32
C VAL A 83 -5.84 2.79 3.19
N ASP A 84 -4.80 2.93 2.37
CA ASP A 84 -3.75 1.92 2.24
C ASP A 84 -2.42 2.58 2.57
N ASP A 85 -1.67 1.96 3.48
CA ASP A 85 -0.28 2.31 3.75
C ASP A 85 0.58 1.06 3.84
N SER A 86 1.85 1.19 3.46
CA SER A 86 2.78 0.06 3.37
C SER A 86 4.11 0.38 4.02
N GLU A 87 4.80 -0.67 4.46
CA GLU A 87 6.11 -0.57 5.07
C GLU A 87 7.09 -1.55 4.45
N PHE A 88 8.37 -1.22 4.55
CA PHE A 88 9.49 -2.07 4.19
C PHE A 88 10.36 -2.28 5.42
N ARG A 89 10.59 -3.54 5.79
CA ARG A 89 11.32 -3.88 7.00
C ARG A 89 12.52 -4.77 6.69
N ILE A 90 13.69 -4.39 7.20
CA ILE A 90 14.93 -5.14 7.09
C ILE A 90 15.21 -5.79 8.45
N ILE A 91 15.38 -7.12 8.45
CA ILE A 91 15.50 -7.90 9.70
C ILE A 91 16.76 -7.49 10.48
N ALA A 92 17.91 -7.42 9.81
CA ALA A 92 19.17 -7.04 10.45
C ALA A 92 19.21 -5.62 11.00
N LEU A 93 18.31 -4.74 10.54
CA LEU A 93 18.17 -3.36 11.01
C LEU A 93 17.00 -3.18 11.98
N ASN A 94 16.57 -4.25 12.67
CA ASN A 94 15.46 -4.25 13.62
C ASN A 94 14.16 -3.65 13.05
N GLY A 95 13.91 -3.88 11.75
CA GLY A 95 12.71 -3.41 11.06
C GLY A 95 12.81 -2.01 10.45
N PHE A 96 13.98 -1.32 10.54
CA PHE A 96 14.18 -0.08 9.78
C PHE A 96 14.12 -0.38 8.26
N PRO A 97 13.53 0.48 7.42
CA PRO A 97 12.91 1.78 7.74
C PRO A 97 11.46 1.70 8.27
N GLY A 98 10.79 0.54 8.20
CA GLY A 98 9.39 0.43 8.59
C GLY A 98 8.48 1.38 7.80
N PRO A 99 7.57 2.12 8.45
CA PRO A 99 6.66 3.06 7.79
C PRO A 99 7.39 4.26 7.15
N TYR A 100 8.66 4.50 7.50
CA TYR A 100 9.47 5.61 6.97
C TYR A 100 10.17 5.29 5.66
N GLN A 101 9.79 4.20 4.95
CA GLN A 101 10.43 3.77 3.70
C GLN A 101 10.49 4.89 2.65
N LYS A 102 9.42 5.67 2.49
CA LYS A 102 9.35 6.79 1.55
C LYS A 102 10.37 7.88 1.91
N TYR A 103 10.48 8.21 3.19
CA TYR A 103 11.45 9.19 3.68
C TYR A 103 12.89 8.69 3.50
N MET A 104 13.15 7.44 3.82
CA MET A 104 14.46 6.80 3.61
C MET A 104 14.88 6.84 2.14
N VAL A 105 13.99 6.41 1.23
CA VAL A 105 14.25 6.44 -0.23
C VAL A 105 14.52 7.87 -0.71
N HIS A 106 13.78 8.85 -0.21
CA HIS A 106 13.97 10.26 -0.59
C HIS A 106 15.27 10.87 -0.07
N THR A 107 15.76 10.43 1.09
CA THR A 107 16.94 11.01 1.74
C THR A 107 18.24 10.34 1.35
N ILE A 108 18.34 9.02 1.48
CA ILE A 108 19.57 8.26 1.19
C ILE A 108 19.50 7.44 -0.10
N GLY A 109 18.31 7.25 -0.66
CA GLY A 109 18.09 6.47 -1.88
C GLY A 109 18.31 4.97 -1.72
N ALA A 110 18.14 4.24 -2.81
CA ALA A 110 18.39 2.79 -2.84
C ALA A 110 19.88 2.44 -2.66
N GLU A 111 20.77 3.24 -3.25
CA GLU A 111 22.22 3.09 -3.07
C GLU A 111 22.63 3.26 -1.59
N GLY A 112 22.10 4.30 -0.93
CA GLY A 112 22.36 4.53 0.49
C GLY A 112 21.86 3.40 1.38
N LEU A 113 20.72 2.79 1.01
CA LEU A 113 20.21 1.61 1.69
C LEU A 113 21.18 0.42 1.57
N VAL A 114 21.70 0.15 0.36
CA VAL A 114 22.67 -0.95 0.14
C VAL A 114 23.94 -0.73 0.96
N ARG A 115 24.44 0.52 1.00
CA ARG A 115 25.60 0.90 1.86
C ARG A 115 25.31 0.75 3.35
N LEU A 116 24.09 1.07 3.79
CA LEU A 116 23.68 0.89 5.19
C LEU A 116 23.72 -0.57 5.62
N MET A 117 23.62 -1.50 4.65
CA MET A 117 23.69 -2.94 4.86
C MET A 117 25.12 -3.49 4.79
N ASP A 118 26.16 -2.64 4.65
CA ASP A 118 27.54 -3.08 4.64
C ASP A 118 27.90 -3.74 5.99
N GLY A 119 28.50 -4.94 5.93
CA GLY A 119 28.86 -5.73 7.11
C GLY A 119 27.73 -6.57 7.71
N TYR A 120 26.53 -6.56 7.14
CA TYR A 120 25.47 -7.48 7.54
C TYR A 120 25.37 -8.66 6.57
N ASP A 121 25.50 -9.89 7.10
CA ASP A 121 25.29 -11.13 6.34
C ASP A 121 23.80 -11.40 6.10
N ASP A 122 22.96 -11.08 7.08
CA ASP A 122 21.49 -11.21 6.94
C ASP A 122 20.91 -9.99 6.23
N ARG A 123 20.56 -10.18 4.97
CA ARG A 123 20.00 -9.14 4.09
C ARG A 123 18.50 -9.34 3.84
N ARG A 124 17.84 -10.21 4.62
CA ARG A 124 16.40 -10.47 4.48
C ARG A 124 15.60 -9.26 4.87
N ALA A 125 14.58 -9.02 4.07
CA ALA A 125 13.63 -7.93 4.25
C ALA A 125 12.24 -8.37 3.79
N TYR A 126 11.24 -7.57 4.08
CA TYR A 126 9.89 -7.82 3.59
C TYR A 126 9.09 -6.53 3.46
N PHE A 127 8.09 -6.57 2.56
CA PHE A 127 7.06 -5.57 2.46
C PHE A 127 5.78 -6.08 3.10
N VAL A 128 5.01 -5.16 3.69
CA VAL A 128 3.64 -5.39 4.14
C VAL A 128 2.80 -4.18 3.76
N SER A 129 1.68 -4.40 3.08
CA SER A 129 0.66 -3.37 2.91
C SER A 129 -0.48 -3.59 3.90
N ASN A 130 -1.08 -2.49 4.31
CA ASN A 130 -2.18 -2.49 5.26
C ASN A 130 -3.32 -1.66 4.68
N LEU A 131 -4.50 -2.27 4.58
CA LEU A 131 -5.73 -1.63 4.16
C LEU A 131 -6.62 -1.41 5.40
N VAL A 132 -7.05 -0.20 5.60
CA VAL A 132 -8.00 0.17 6.66
C VAL A 132 -9.28 0.65 6.00
N PHE A 133 -10.38 -0.02 6.29
CA PHE A 133 -11.72 0.37 5.88
C PHE A 133 -12.48 0.99 7.06
N VAL A 134 -13.12 2.11 6.82
CA VAL A 134 -14.07 2.72 7.76
C VAL A 134 -15.43 2.68 7.13
N ASP A 135 -16.37 2.01 7.80
CA ASP A 135 -17.75 1.83 7.34
C ASP A 135 -18.58 3.10 7.55
N ALA A 136 -19.82 3.09 7.05
CA ALA A 136 -20.76 4.22 7.13
C ALA A 136 -21.09 4.65 8.57
N ASP A 137 -21.07 3.71 9.52
CA ASP A 137 -21.30 3.97 10.94
C ASP A 137 -20.03 4.42 11.70
N GLY A 138 -18.88 4.44 11.03
CA GLY A 138 -17.57 4.77 11.60
C GLY A 138 -16.83 3.58 12.21
N SER A 139 -17.33 2.36 12.05
CA SER A 139 -16.63 1.13 12.45
C SER A 139 -15.37 0.93 11.60
N LEU A 140 -14.27 0.58 12.24
CA LEU A 140 -12.97 0.43 11.60
C LEU A 140 -12.60 -1.04 11.47
N HIS A 141 -12.14 -1.42 10.26
CA HIS A 141 -11.74 -2.78 9.92
C HIS A 141 -10.36 -2.76 9.26
N GLU A 142 -9.47 -3.65 9.70
CA GLU A 142 -8.05 -3.66 9.33
C GLU A 142 -7.67 -4.96 8.65
N PHE A 143 -6.95 -4.85 7.55
CA PHE A 143 -6.48 -5.97 6.74
C PHE A 143 -5.00 -5.76 6.41
N SER A 144 -4.18 -6.77 6.63
CA SER A 144 -2.75 -6.73 6.32
C SER A 144 -2.38 -7.84 5.35
N ASP A 145 -1.39 -7.58 4.50
CA ASP A 145 -0.79 -8.61 3.66
C ASP A 145 -0.10 -9.68 4.50
N ASP A 146 0.02 -10.89 3.94
CA ASP A 146 1.12 -11.77 4.33
C ASP A 146 2.44 -11.14 3.89
N PRO A 147 3.53 -11.22 4.69
CA PRO A 147 4.79 -10.57 4.36
C PRO A 147 5.31 -10.96 2.97
N PHE A 148 5.61 -9.96 2.13
CA PHE A 148 6.25 -10.16 0.85
C PHE A 148 7.76 -10.17 1.03
N ASN A 149 8.34 -11.37 1.17
CA ASN A 149 9.75 -11.57 1.47
C ASN A 149 10.65 -11.25 0.28
N VAL A 150 11.73 -10.55 0.58
CA VAL A 150 12.78 -10.19 -0.37
C VAL A 150 14.15 -10.25 0.30
N THR A 151 15.20 -10.20 -0.54
CA THR A 151 16.58 -10.04 -0.08
C THR A 151 17.16 -8.77 -0.69
N VAL A 152 17.79 -7.93 0.13
CA VAL A 152 18.48 -6.72 -0.36
C VAL A 152 19.80 -7.14 -1.02
N VAL A 153 20.08 -6.60 -2.22
CA VAL A 153 21.31 -6.90 -2.97
C VAL A 153 22.57 -6.49 -2.20
N GLU A 154 23.69 -7.15 -2.48
CA GLU A 154 24.99 -6.79 -1.89
C GLU A 154 25.59 -5.54 -2.54
N GLN A 155 25.32 -5.33 -3.83
CA GLN A 155 25.88 -4.23 -4.61
C GLN A 155 24.78 -3.48 -5.33
N TYR A 156 24.87 -2.16 -5.32
CA TYR A 156 23.98 -1.31 -6.07
C TYR A 156 24.41 -1.25 -7.54
N ASP A 157 23.44 -1.42 -8.45
CA ASP A 157 23.62 -1.27 -9.88
C ASP A 157 22.69 -0.17 -10.42
N ASP A 158 23.26 0.97 -10.79
CA ASP A 158 22.51 2.11 -11.31
C ASP A 158 21.90 1.84 -12.70
N SER A 159 22.42 0.86 -13.44
CA SER A 159 21.89 0.48 -14.75
C SER A 159 20.53 -0.21 -14.70
N VAL A 160 20.13 -0.75 -13.52
CA VAL A 160 18.79 -1.31 -13.32
C VAL A 160 17.74 -0.22 -13.42
N PRO A 161 16.71 -0.37 -14.28
CA PRO A 161 15.70 0.66 -14.46
C PRO A 161 14.85 0.84 -13.21
N ASP A 162 14.41 2.08 -12.95
CA ASP A 162 13.42 2.37 -11.93
C ASP A 162 12.03 2.04 -12.51
N TYR A 163 11.55 0.84 -12.22
CA TYR A 163 10.29 0.29 -12.72
C TYR A 163 9.48 -0.28 -11.54
N ALA A 164 8.21 -0.48 -11.68
CA ALA A 164 7.21 -1.06 -10.74
C ALA A 164 7.59 -0.93 -9.23
N TRP A 165 7.93 -0.81 -8.38
CA TRP A 165 8.27 -0.73 -6.95
C TRP A 165 9.14 0.49 -6.58
N GLY A 166 9.31 1.43 -7.55
CA GLY A 166 10.19 2.57 -7.34
C GLY A 166 11.64 2.13 -7.04
N PRO A 167 12.43 2.98 -6.39
CA PRO A 167 13.86 2.72 -6.14
C PRO A 167 14.15 1.42 -5.37
N LEU A 168 13.23 0.94 -4.52
CA LEU A 168 13.40 -0.33 -3.80
C LEU A 168 13.34 -1.54 -4.74
N GLY A 169 12.62 -1.43 -5.86
CA GLY A 169 12.61 -2.48 -6.89
C GLY A 169 13.96 -2.78 -7.51
N LYS A 170 14.89 -1.81 -7.50
CA LYS A 170 16.27 -1.96 -8.01
C LYS A 170 17.16 -2.79 -7.10
N VAL A 171 16.84 -2.88 -5.83
CA VAL A 171 17.72 -3.45 -4.79
C VAL A 171 17.10 -4.59 -4.01
N CYS A 172 15.88 -4.99 -4.33
CA CYS A 172 15.18 -6.09 -3.67
C CYS A 172 15.01 -7.26 -4.64
N ILE A 173 15.56 -8.43 -4.30
CA ILE A 173 15.38 -9.70 -5.00
C ILE A 173 14.18 -10.40 -4.39
N MET A 174 13.20 -10.79 -5.20
CA MET A 174 12.03 -11.53 -4.74
C MET A 174 12.41 -12.99 -4.39
N GLU A 175 11.81 -13.51 -3.32
CA GLU A 175 11.99 -14.91 -2.94
C GLU A 175 11.59 -15.86 -4.09
N GLY A 176 12.46 -16.84 -4.37
CA GLY A 176 12.26 -17.82 -5.45
C GLY A 176 12.83 -17.42 -6.81
N THR A 177 13.57 -16.31 -6.89
CA THR A 177 14.31 -15.88 -8.08
C THR A 177 15.67 -15.27 -7.68
N ASP A 178 16.52 -15.03 -8.66
CA ASP A 178 17.79 -14.29 -8.52
C ASP A 178 17.70 -12.86 -9.10
N LYS A 179 16.53 -12.46 -9.60
CA LYS A 179 16.31 -11.17 -10.21
C LYS A 179 15.78 -10.14 -9.20
N VAL A 180 16.22 -8.91 -9.32
CA VAL A 180 15.59 -7.79 -8.61
C VAL A 180 14.19 -7.51 -9.18
N LEU A 181 13.31 -6.97 -8.34
CA LEU A 181 11.90 -6.74 -8.67
C LEU A 181 11.71 -5.92 -9.95
N SER A 182 12.55 -4.92 -10.19
CA SER A 182 12.49 -4.07 -11.39
C SER A 182 12.83 -4.81 -12.70
N LEU A 183 13.44 -5.98 -12.63
CA LEU A 183 13.79 -6.81 -13.81
C LEU A 183 12.82 -7.97 -14.03
N LEU A 184 11.84 -8.16 -13.15
CA LEU A 184 10.82 -9.19 -13.32
C LEU A 184 9.75 -8.72 -14.33
N ALA A 185 9.51 -9.53 -15.35
CA ALA A 185 8.35 -9.32 -16.21
C ALA A 185 7.04 -9.49 -15.41
N PRO A 186 5.94 -8.81 -15.78
CA PRO A 186 4.67 -8.93 -15.06
C PRO A 186 4.20 -10.36 -14.88
N GLU A 187 4.38 -11.20 -15.92
CA GLU A 187 3.97 -12.60 -15.92
C GLU A 187 4.83 -13.45 -14.96
N GLU A 188 6.15 -13.19 -14.91
CA GLU A 188 7.07 -13.87 -13.97
C GLU A 188 6.68 -13.54 -12.53
N ARG A 189 6.42 -12.26 -12.25
CA ARG A 189 5.99 -11.81 -10.92
C ARG A 189 4.68 -12.47 -10.50
N THR A 190 3.65 -12.44 -11.36
CA THR A 190 2.36 -13.08 -11.08
C THR A 190 2.49 -14.58 -10.83
N ALA A 191 3.37 -15.26 -11.57
CA ALA A 191 3.62 -16.69 -11.37
C ALA A 191 4.27 -16.99 -10.02
N LEU A 192 5.22 -16.15 -9.61
CA LEU A 192 5.88 -16.25 -8.29
C LEU A 192 4.91 -15.97 -7.14
N GLU A 193 4.09 -14.92 -7.25
CA GLU A 193 3.06 -14.58 -6.27
C GLU A 193 2.05 -15.71 -6.09
N LYS A 194 1.54 -16.29 -7.19
CA LYS A 194 0.65 -17.47 -7.15
C LYS A 194 1.31 -18.67 -6.48
N LYS A 195 2.59 -18.93 -6.76
CA LYS A 195 3.33 -20.05 -6.16
C LYS A 195 3.48 -19.90 -4.65
N ARG A 196 3.59 -18.68 -4.15
CA ARG A 196 3.72 -18.40 -2.71
C ARG A 196 2.42 -18.68 -1.96
N GLY A 197 1.26 -18.55 -2.60
CA GLY A 197 -0.05 -18.76 -1.98
C GLY A 197 -0.35 -17.75 -0.85
N THR A 198 0.29 -16.58 -0.89
CA THR A 198 0.06 -15.50 0.09
C THR A 198 -1.26 -14.78 -0.19
N VAL A 199 -1.90 -14.30 0.86
CA VAL A 199 -3.14 -13.54 0.78
C VAL A 199 -2.84 -12.08 1.09
N ASP A 200 -3.27 -11.18 0.22
CA ASP A 200 -3.09 -9.74 0.41
C ASP A 200 -4.28 -9.08 1.13
N ALA A 201 -4.07 -7.85 1.57
CA ALA A 201 -5.05 -7.07 2.32
C ALA A 201 -6.33 -6.80 1.52
N TYR A 202 -6.22 -6.61 0.20
CA TYR A 202 -7.38 -6.37 -0.67
C TYR A 202 -8.24 -7.62 -0.83
N GLN A 203 -7.62 -8.80 -0.97
CA GLN A 203 -8.34 -10.08 -0.99
C GLN A 203 -9.08 -10.31 0.34
N ARG A 204 -8.39 -10.06 1.47
CA ARG A 204 -8.99 -10.19 2.82
C ARG A 204 -10.17 -9.24 2.98
N PHE A 205 -10.04 -8.00 2.53
CA PHE A 205 -11.12 -7.03 2.52
C PHE A 205 -12.31 -7.52 1.68
N CYS A 206 -12.09 -8.00 0.45
CA CYS A 206 -13.16 -8.48 -0.42
C CYS A 206 -13.92 -9.65 0.17
N VAL A 207 -13.22 -10.60 0.81
CA VAL A 207 -13.85 -11.74 1.51
C VAL A 207 -14.72 -11.22 2.66
N TRP A 208 -14.13 -10.39 3.54
CA TRP A 208 -14.83 -9.82 4.68
C TRP A 208 -16.05 -8.99 4.23
N TYR A 209 -15.89 -8.18 3.19
CA TYR A 209 -16.95 -7.29 2.70
C TYR A 209 -18.17 -8.07 2.23
N LYS A 210 -17.98 -9.18 1.52
CA LYS A 210 -19.08 -10.06 1.09
C LYS A 210 -19.84 -10.70 2.27
N GLU A 211 -19.13 -11.02 3.34
CA GLU A 211 -19.75 -11.66 4.51
C GLU A 211 -20.58 -10.68 5.34
N HIS A 212 -20.29 -9.38 5.26
CA HIS A 212 -20.88 -8.37 6.13
C HIS A 212 -21.83 -7.40 5.40
N HIS A 213 -21.78 -7.35 4.07
CA HIS A 213 -22.55 -6.42 3.23
C HIS A 213 -23.31 -7.11 2.08
N ALA A 214 -23.46 -8.44 2.11
CA ALA A 214 -24.21 -9.23 1.13
C ALA A 214 -25.72 -9.18 1.35
#